data_e0778ce377be982f0d47993166e314c8
#
_entry.id   e0778ce377be982f0d47993166e314c8
#
_cell.length_a   1.000
_cell.length_b   1.000
_cell.length_c   1.000
_cell.angle_alpha   90.00
_cell.angle_beta   90.00
_cell.angle_gamma   90.00
#
_symmetry.space_group_name_H-M   'P 1'
#
loop_
_entity.id
_entity.type
_entity.pdbx_description
1 polymer ?
#
loop_
_entity_poly.entity_id
_entity_poly.type
_entity_poly.pdbx_seq_one_letter_code
_entity_poly.pdbx_strand_id
1 'polypeptide(L)' 'MYSEAEYESDLERMNEIFEAEEGTVEGREADILMKRIEAYEETQYPIEMPEDDQ' A
#
# COMPACT_ATOMS: atom_id res chain seq x y z
N MET A 1 -6.34 10.59 -10.50
CA MET A 1 -5.75 9.30 -10.75
C MET A 1 -4.52 9.10 -9.90
N TYR A 2 -4.38 7.93 -9.34
CA TYR A 2 -3.26 7.63 -8.44
C TYR A 2 -2.00 7.50 -9.28
N SER A 3 -0.97 8.24 -8.95
CA SER A 3 0.24 8.24 -9.75
C SER A 3 1.41 7.69 -8.97
N GLU A 4 2.53 7.50 -9.65
CA GLU A 4 3.71 7.00 -8.97
C GLU A 4 4.17 7.96 -7.90
N ALA A 5 4.01 9.26 -8.14
CA ALA A 5 4.39 10.25 -7.12
C ALA A 5 3.55 10.07 -5.87
N GLU A 6 2.26 9.79 -6.03
CA GLU A 6 1.43 9.55 -4.88
C GLU A 6 1.79 8.25 -4.22
N TYR A 7 2.17 7.25 -4.99
CA TYR A 7 2.58 5.98 -4.45
C TYR A 7 3.81 6.17 -3.55
N GLU A 8 4.79 6.92 -4.03
CA GLU A 8 5.98 7.16 -3.25
C GLU A 8 5.68 7.97 -2.00
N SER A 9 4.79 8.96 -2.14
CA SER A 9 4.41 9.76 -0.99
C SER A 9 3.70 8.89 0.04
N ASP A 10 2.85 7.97 -0.41
CA ASP A 10 2.17 7.08 0.50
C ASP A 10 3.15 6.16 1.21
N LEU A 11 4.19 5.71 0.51
CA LEU A 11 5.19 4.86 1.14
C LEU A 11 5.92 5.62 2.22
N GLU A 12 6.26 6.88 1.98
CA GLU A 12 6.96 7.66 2.98
C GLU A 12 6.06 7.87 4.19
N ARG A 13 4.80 8.21 3.94
CA ARG A 13 3.89 8.42 5.05
C ARG A 13 3.67 7.13 5.83
N MET A 14 3.53 6.03 5.12
CA MET A 14 3.35 4.75 5.77
C MET A 14 4.55 4.45 6.66
N ASN A 15 5.74 4.79 6.19
CA ASN A 15 6.94 4.55 6.97
C ASN A 15 6.93 5.38 8.24
N GLU A 16 6.38 6.60 8.18
CA GLU A 16 6.33 7.44 9.35
C GLU A 16 5.36 6.91 10.38
N ILE A 17 4.25 6.32 9.95
CA ILE A 17 3.24 5.88 10.88
C ILE A 17 3.20 4.38 11.00
N PHE A 18 4.27 3.74 10.55
CA PHE A 18 4.33 2.28 10.53
C PHE A 18 4.13 1.69 11.91
N GLU A 19 4.59 2.34 12.93
CA GLU A 19 4.51 1.81 14.28
C GLU A 19 3.26 2.26 15.00
N ALA A 20 2.35 2.93 14.33
CA ALA A 20 1.15 3.40 14.98
C ALA A 20 0.30 2.21 15.44
N GLU A 21 -0.32 2.37 16.59
CA GLU A 21 -1.13 1.29 17.11
C GLU A 21 -2.49 1.28 16.46
N GLU A 22 -3.11 0.12 16.44
CA GLU A 22 -4.42 0.02 15.89
C GLU A 22 -5.38 0.82 16.74
N GLY A 23 -6.39 1.37 16.11
CA GLY A 23 -7.35 2.18 16.82
C GLY A 23 -7.00 3.63 16.89
N THR A 24 -5.80 4.01 16.54
CA THR A 24 -5.42 5.41 16.52
C THR A 24 -5.68 5.98 15.15
N VAL A 25 -5.64 7.30 15.05
CA VAL A 25 -5.84 7.95 13.76
C VAL A 25 -4.76 7.53 12.79
N GLU A 26 -3.52 7.48 13.26
CA GLU A 26 -2.43 7.08 12.40
C GLU A 26 -2.56 5.62 12.00
N GLY A 27 -3.05 4.78 12.88
CA GLY A 27 -3.24 3.38 12.53
C GLY A 27 -4.27 3.21 11.43
N ARG A 28 -5.34 4.00 11.47
CA ARG A 28 -6.35 3.94 10.42
C ARG A 28 -5.77 4.46 9.11
N GLU A 29 -4.98 5.52 9.19
CA GLU A 29 -4.37 6.07 7.98
C GLU A 29 -3.42 5.04 7.37
N ALA A 30 -2.67 4.33 8.20
CA ALA A 30 -1.76 3.32 7.69
C ALA A 30 -2.52 2.21 6.96
N ASP A 31 -3.68 1.83 7.49
CA ASP A 31 -4.47 0.80 6.85
C ASP A 31 -4.96 1.28 5.47
N ILE A 32 -5.40 2.52 5.38
CA ILE A 32 -5.85 3.07 4.12
C ILE A 32 -4.69 3.15 3.13
N LEU A 33 -3.54 3.60 3.60
CA LEU A 33 -2.38 3.71 2.73
C LEU A 33 -1.95 2.34 2.23
N MET A 34 -2.00 1.34 3.09
CA MET A 34 -1.61 0.01 2.70
C MET A 34 -2.51 -0.49 1.56
N LYS A 35 -3.80 -0.25 1.67
CA LYS A 35 -4.71 -0.72 0.64
C LYS A 35 -4.46 0.00 -0.68
N ARG A 36 -4.17 1.30 -0.62
CA ARG A 36 -3.89 2.05 -1.83
C ARG A 36 -2.60 1.58 -2.48
N ILE A 37 -1.59 1.31 -1.66
CA ILE A 37 -0.32 0.85 -2.16
C ILE A 37 -0.46 -0.52 -2.79
N GLU A 38 -1.20 -1.41 -2.15
CA GLU A 38 -1.40 -2.74 -2.69
C GLU A 38 -2.14 -2.68 -4.03
N ALA A 39 -3.16 -1.83 -4.12
CA ALA A 39 -3.91 -1.71 -5.36
C ALA A 39 -3.02 -1.20 -6.48
N TYR A 40 -2.16 -0.24 -6.16
CA TYR A 40 -1.27 0.30 -7.19
C TYR A 40 -0.28 -0.76 -7.64
N GLU A 41 0.27 -1.52 -6.69
CA GLU A 41 1.25 -2.52 -7.03
C GLU A 41 0.63 -3.62 -7.88
N GLU A 42 -0.62 -3.93 -7.64
CA GLU A 42 -1.28 -4.94 -8.45
C GLU A 42 -1.41 -4.49 -9.89
N THR A 43 -1.61 -3.20 -10.12
CA THR A 43 -1.70 -2.72 -11.50
C THR A 43 -0.34 -2.68 -12.15
N GLN A 44 0.73 -2.43 -11.37
CA GLN A 44 2.05 -2.37 -11.94
C GLN A 44 2.63 -3.76 -12.16
N TYR A 45 2.33 -4.72 -11.32
CA TYR A 45 2.85 -6.05 -11.44
C TYR A 45 1.70 -7.00 -11.48
N PRO A 46 1.07 -7.17 -12.63
CA PRO A 46 -0.06 -8.02 -12.73
C PRO A 46 0.39 -9.39 -12.38
N ILE A 47 -0.13 -9.97 -11.42
CA ILE A 47 0.34 -11.14 -11.01
C ILE A 47 -0.12 -12.17 -11.78
N GLU A 48 0.56 -12.80 -12.57
CA GLU A 48 0.21 -13.81 -13.25
C GLU A 48 0.49 -14.85 -12.41
N MET A 49 0.15 -15.20 -11.56
CA MET A 49 0.39 -16.16 -10.77
C MET A 49 0.69 -17.30 -11.31
N PRO A 50 1.38 -17.74 -11.34
CA PRO A 50 1.74 -18.88 -12.01
C PRO A 50 1.15 -20.05 -11.44
N GLU A 51 0.98 -20.13 -11.32
CA GLU A 51 0.80 -20.84 -11.09
C GLU A 51 0.75 -21.72 -10.99
N ASP A 52 0.96 -21.75 -10.75
CA ASP A 52 1.14 -22.27 -10.63
C ASP A 52 1.09 -23.16 -10.59
N ASP A 53 1.13 -23.39 -10.49
CA ASP A 53 1.28 -23.98 -10.44
C ASP A 53 1.25 -24.78 -10.46
N GLN A 54 1.16 -25.02 -10.45
CA GLN A 54 1.34 -25.59 -10.44
C GLN A 54 1.49 -26.05 -10.44
#